data_fd112030e3b739dc6c09ac9abc512b75
#
_entry.id   fd112030e3b739dc6c09ac9abc512b75
#
_cell.length_a   1.000
_cell.length_b   1.000
_cell.length_c   1.000
_cell.angle_alpha   90.00
_cell.angle_beta   90.00
_cell.angle_gamma   90.00
#
_symmetry.space_group_name_H-M   'P 1'
#
loop_
_entity.id
_entity.type
_entity.pdbx_description
1 polymer ?
#
loop_
_entity_poly.entity_id
_entity_poly.type
_entity_poly.pdbx_seq_one_letter_code
_entity_poly.pdbx_strand_id
1 'polypeptide(L)'
;RHAFLFSVTDKRTEVKTLKLFYVNATTITSEGWMLLCDEGSEERVRLDMLAQISVDRIVPAYDVIRRKDGVPEQYHAANIGFYATGSATGNRIIAMSEDAAYWLETTDSKGGGEFLDVESYHELKSAMFLAATDDHIVNFVSVPYKGLYKPEHDAVICVSREGNVYAWNTVEVETGFEYPINTSVRGGTPEYKVAPYVGTTLKRPLSSDFGIALLFDTDNHRFVYWSGEGVTGSDVAGKKQVLHPLEDPENKNFSYNTGNMDLVCMLNTSFSEGMVYCIMQEDGKRHIYEVNLGSGEFKQGACHLDVMAENFANATCFAA
;
A
#
# COMPACT_ATOMS: atom_id res chain seq x y z
N ARG A 1 23.70 17.36 -4.89
CA ARG A 1 24.53 17.23 -6.10
C ARG A 1 25.71 18.16 -5.99
N HIS A 2 26.94 17.63 -6.02
CA HIS A 2 28.18 18.40 -5.94
C HIS A 2 28.85 18.44 -7.31
N ALA A 3 29.27 19.61 -7.75
CA ALA A 3 30.01 19.79 -8.99
C ALA A 3 31.51 19.81 -8.70
N PHE A 4 32.27 19.01 -9.42
CA PHE A 4 33.71 18.95 -9.33
C PHE A 4 34.31 19.29 -10.68
N LEU A 5 35.34 20.17 -10.64
CA LEU A 5 36.10 20.53 -11.83
C LEU A 5 37.48 19.85 -11.75
N PHE A 6 37.67 18.85 -12.59
CA PHE A 6 38.95 18.19 -12.76
C PHE A 6 39.78 18.98 -13.77
N SER A 7 41.03 19.29 -13.40
CA SER A 7 41.92 20.08 -14.22
C SER A 7 43.28 19.36 -14.35
N VAL A 8 43.70 19.13 -15.57
CA VAL A 8 45.03 18.60 -15.87
C VAL A 8 45.79 19.62 -16.72
N THR A 9 47.03 19.92 -16.33
CA THR A 9 47.90 20.80 -17.07
C THR A 9 49.12 19.99 -17.53
N ASP A 10 49.37 19.99 -18.84
CA ASP A 10 50.61 19.43 -19.39
C ASP A 10 51.76 20.38 -19.01
N LYS A 11 52.72 19.88 -18.28
CA LYS A 11 53.86 20.71 -17.79
C LYS A 11 54.82 21.18 -18.86
N ARG A 12 54.78 20.57 -20.06
CA ARG A 12 55.68 20.94 -21.15
C ARG A 12 55.04 21.96 -22.07
N THR A 13 53.76 21.82 -22.32
CA THR A 13 53.04 22.69 -23.28
C THR A 13 52.19 23.72 -22.59
N GLU A 14 52.02 23.64 -21.27
CA GLU A 14 51.13 24.45 -20.43
C GLU A 14 49.66 24.37 -20.84
N VAL A 15 49.31 23.45 -21.73
CA VAL A 15 47.94 23.20 -22.13
C VAL A 15 47.13 22.65 -20.98
N LYS A 16 46.02 23.29 -20.71
CA LYS A 16 45.12 22.92 -19.62
C LYS A 16 43.83 22.30 -20.19
N THR A 17 43.51 21.09 -19.71
CA THR A 17 42.28 20.40 -19.98
C THR A 17 41.40 20.41 -18.74
N LEU A 18 40.14 20.80 -18.91
CA LEU A 18 39.16 20.86 -17.82
C LEU A 18 38.02 19.89 -18.12
N LYS A 19 37.60 19.15 -17.11
CA LYS A 19 36.43 18.29 -17.18
C LYS A 19 35.55 18.52 -15.95
N LEU A 20 34.33 18.91 -16.18
CA LEU A 20 33.31 19.02 -15.15
C LEU A 20 32.62 17.68 -15.00
N PHE A 21 32.47 17.21 -13.77
CA PHE A 21 31.64 16.06 -13.43
C PHE A 21 30.86 16.33 -12.16
N TYR A 22 29.76 15.61 -12.01
CA TYR A 22 28.89 15.76 -10.87
C TYR A 22 28.90 14.49 -10.03
N VAL A 23 28.98 14.68 -8.74
CA VAL A 23 28.82 13.60 -7.74
C VAL A 23 27.51 13.85 -7.01
N ASN A 24 26.64 12.86 -7.03
CA ASN A 24 25.48 12.85 -6.14
C ASN A 24 25.90 12.07 -4.89
N ALA A 25 25.93 12.73 -3.75
CA ALA A 25 25.98 12.04 -2.46
C ALA A 25 24.53 11.80 -2.04
N THR A 26 24.17 10.55 -1.86
CA THR A 26 22.89 10.13 -1.32
C THR A 26 23.13 9.23 -0.12
N THR A 27 22.18 9.17 0.79
CA THR A 27 22.22 8.18 1.86
C THR A 27 21.90 6.79 1.30
N ILE A 28 22.31 5.75 1.99
CA ILE A 28 21.99 4.37 1.64
C ILE A 28 20.46 4.10 1.65
N THR A 29 19.69 4.96 2.30
CA THR A 29 18.23 4.85 2.46
C THR A 29 17.44 5.73 1.49
N SER A 30 18.06 6.25 0.43
CA SER A 30 17.39 7.18 -0.51
C SER A 30 16.52 6.51 -1.56
N GLU A 31 16.79 5.27 -1.91
CA GLU A 31 16.07 4.51 -2.95
C GLU A 31 16.19 3.00 -2.69
N GLY A 32 15.10 2.25 -2.82
CA GLY A 32 15.09 0.80 -2.62
C GLY A 32 13.75 0.28 -2.13
N TRP A 33 13.77 -0.90 -1.56
CA TRP A 33 12.60 -1.61 -1.03
C TRP A 33 12.69 -1.70 0.49
N MET A 34 11.62 -1.37 1.17
CA MET A 34 11.48 -1.56 2.61
C MET A 34 10.87 -2.91 2.92
N LEU A 35 11.40 -3.58 3.92
CA LEU A 35 11.00 -4.91 4.35
C LEU A 35 10.70 -4.87 5.84
N LEU A 36 9.45 -5.10 6.21
CA LEU A 36 9.10 -5.34 7.60
C LEU A 36 9.34 -6.82 7.89
N CYS A 37 10.19 -7.11 8.86
CA CYS A 37 10.70 -8.45 9.12
C CYS A 37 10.52 -8.81 10.59
N ASP A 38 10.41 -10.11 10.85
CA ASP A 38 10.58 -10.67 12.17
C ASP A 38 12.04 -10.97 12.47
N GLU A 39 12.53 -10.57 13.62
CA GLU A 39 13.91 -10.78 14.07
C GLU A 39 13.97 -11.75 15.25
N GLY A 40 14.78 -12.79 15.09
CA GLY A 40 15.08 -13.75 16.14
C GLY A 40 13.92 -14.69 16.48
N SER A 41 14.07 -15.44 17.58
CA SER A 41 13.07 -16.40 18.03
C SER A 41 11.86 -15.76 18.70
N GLU A 42 11.96 -14.51 19.07
CA GLU A 42 10.88 -13.73 19.67
C GLU A 42 10.03 -13.00 18.61
N GLU A 43 10.42 -13.12 17.32
CA GLU A 43 9.71 -12.50 16.18
C GLU A 43 9.48 -10.99 16.38
N ARG A 44 10.54 -10.30 16.87
CA ARG A 44 10.51 -8.86 17.07
C ARG A 44 10.49 -8.13 15.73
N VAL A 45 9.58 -7.22 15.55
CA VAL A 45 9.45 -6.44 14.30
C VAL A 45 10.68 -5.55 14.09
N ARG A 46 11.27 -5.65 12.89
CA ARG A 46 12.36 -4.83 12.41
C ARG A 46 12.08 -4.35 10.99
N LEU A 47 12.44 -3.11 10.68
CA LEU A 47 12.35 -2.58 9.33
C LEU A 47 13.73 -2.56 8.69
N ASP A 48 13.88 -3.32 7.63
CA ASP A 48 15.08 -3.37 6.81
C ASP A 48 14.85 -2.68 5.47
N MET A 49 15.91 -2.37 4.77
CA MET A 49 15.86 -1.82 3.43
C MET A 49 16.87 -2.53 2.51
N LEU A 50 16.41 -2.91 1.33
CA LEU A 50 17.29 -3.26 0.21
C LEU A 50 17.55 -2.00 -0.60
N ALA A 51 18.64 -1.32 -0.29
CA ALA A 51 18.98 -0.04 -0.89
C ALA A 51 19.57 -0.23 -2.29
N GLN A 52 18.98 0.41 -3.29
CA GLN A 52 19.53 0.43 -4.65
C GLN A 52 20.52 1.59 -4.81
N ILE A 53 21.80 1.29 -4.73
CA ILE A 53 22.86 2.31 -4.83
C ILE A 53 23.17 2.63 -6.31
N SER A 54 23.01 1.65 -7.20
CA SER A 54 23.14 1.80 -8.64
C SER A 54 22.31 0.74 -9.35
N VAL A 55 22.20 0.82 -10.67
CA VAL A 55 21.43 -0.12 -11.49
C VAL A 55 21.80 -1.60 -11.18
N ASP A 56 23.10 -1.85 -10.88
CA ASP A 56 23.62 -3.20 -10.68
C ASP A 56 24.01 -3.48 -9.22
N ARG A 57 23.68 -2.59 -8.29
CA ARG A 57 24.13 -2.73 -6.91
C ARG A 57 23.02 -2.47 -5.91
N ILE A 58 22.62 -3.55 -5.26
CA ILE A 58 21.71 -3.55 -4.10
C ILE A 58 22.51 -3.87 -2.85
N VAL A 59 22.30 -3.12 -1.79
CA VAL A 59 22.96 -3.31 -0.50
C VAL A 59 21.90 -3.38 0.60
N PRO A 60 21.92 -4.41 1.46
CA PRO A 60 21.02 -4.46 2.59
C PRO A 60 21.42 -3.44 3.65
N ALA A 61 20.44 -2.73 4.17
CA ALA A 61 20.55 -1.89 5.36
C ALA A 61 19.59 -2.45 6.41
N TYR A 62 20.12 -2.85 7.55
CA TYR A 62 19.34 -3.47 8.61
C TYR A 62 18.91 -2.43 9.64
N ASP A 63 17.73 -2.60 10.20
CA ASP A 63 17.14 -1.76 11.25
C ASP A 63 17.26 -0.26 10.93
N VAL A 64 16.77 0.10 9.74
CA VAL A 64 16.91 1.45 9.18
C VAL A 64 16.07 2.50 9.91
N ILE A 65 15.08 2.09 10.68
CA ILE A 65 14.38 2.97 11.61
C ILE A 65 15.12 2.89 12.94
N ARG A 66 15.90 3.92 13.23
CA ARG A 66 16.41 4.13 14.58
C ARG A 66 15.22 4.42 15.49
N ARG A 67 14.92 3.49 16.36
CA ARG A 67 13.82 3.66 17.30
C ARG A 67 14.17 4.83 18.22
N LYS A 68 13.31 5.82 18.22
CA LYS A 68 13.34 6.87 19.22
C LYS A 68 13.00 6.25 20.57
N ASP A 69 13.67 6.71 21.62
CA ASP A 69 13.36 6.26 22.98
C ASP A 69 11.87 6.30 23.24
N GLY A 70 11.30 5.18 23.68
CA GLY A 70 9.89 5.06 24.04
C GLY A 70 8.96 4.53 22.93
N VAL A 71 9.43 4.27 21.70
CA VAL A 71 8.62 3.55 20.71
C VAL A 71 8.38 2.12 21.22
N PRO A 72 7.13 1.68 21.37
CA PRO A 72 6.84 0.33 21.83
C PRO A 72 7.44 -0.73 20.89
N GLU A 73 7.94 -1.80 21.47
CA GLU A 73 8.32 -2.96 20.67
C GLU A 73 7.06 -3.63 20.10
N GLN A 74 7.20 -4.09 18.86
CA GLN A 74 6.17 -4.83 18.15
C GLN A 74 6.69 -6.22 17.86
N TYR A 75 5.79 -7.19 17.78
CA TYR A 75 6.09 -8.58 17.48
C TYR A 75 5.17 -9.08 16.39
N HIS A 76 5.63 -10.08 15.62
CA HIS A 76 4.90 -10.69 14.51
C HIS A 76 4.53 -9.66 13.43
N ALA A 77 5.48 -9.36 12.56
CA ALA A 77 5.32 -8.42 11.45
C ALA A 77 4.15 -8.83 10.56
N ALA A 78 3.20 -7.93 10.36
CA ALA A 78 2.05 -8.18 9.50
C ALA A 78 2.21 -7.50 8.14
N ASN A 79 2.41 -6.18 8.11
CA ASN A 79 2.50 -5.43 6.87
C ASN A 79 3.17 -4.06 7.08
N ILE A 80 3.56 -3.44 5.97
CA ILE A 80 4.04 -2.06 5.93
C ILE A 80 3.16 -1.24 4.99
N GLY A 81 2.68 -0.12 5.46
CA GLY A 81 1.92 0.84 4.68
C GLY A 81 2.67 2.14 4.47
N PHE A 82 2.24 2.90 3.50
CA PHE A 82 2.77 4.22 3.21
C PHE A 82 1.65 5.23 3.00
N TYR A 83 1.82 6.42 3.54
CA TYR A 83 0.90 7.52 3.37
C TYR A 83 1.65 8.82 3.09
N ALA A 84 1.37 9.42 1.92
CA ALA A 84 1.87 10.73 1.56
C ALA A 84 0.93 11.81 2.09
N THR A 85 1.40 12.61 3.04
CA THR A 85 0.64 13.78 3.47
C THR A 85 0.99 14.95 2.57
N GLY A 86 0.06 15.60 1.94
CA GLY A 86 0.31 16.75 1.08
C GLY A 86 0.85 18.00 1.76
N SER A 87 1.14 17.92 3.01
CA SER A 87 1.75 19.00 3.77
C SER A 87 3.28 18.86 3.77
N ALA A 88 3.99 19.96 4.01
CA ALA A 88 5.44 19.99 4.21
C ALA A 88 5.91 19.13 5.42
N THR A 89 5.02 18.39 6.05
CA THR A 89 5.28 17.61 7.26
C THR A 89 5.65 16.15 7.00
N GLY A 90 5.76 15.74 5.73
CA GLY A 90 6.43 14.50 5.39
C GLY A 90 5.54 13.30 5.14
N ASN A 91 6.18 12.32 4.56
CA ASN A 91 5.60 11.01 4.32
C ASN A 91 5.59 10.21 5.62
N ARG A 92 4.64 9.29 5.73
CA ARG A 92 4.47 8.46 6.90
C ARG A 92 4.56 7.00 6.52
N ILE A 93 5.28 6.26 7.33
CA ILE A 93 5.35 4.81 7.24
C ILE A 93 4.43 4.26 8.31
N ILE A 94 3.62 3.29 7.93
CA ILE A 94 2.74 2.57 8.85
C ILE A 94 3.34 1.19 9.05
N ALA A 95 3.91 0.94 10.22
CA ALA A 95 4.40 -0.37 10.61
C ALA A 95 3.28 -1.12 11.34
N MET A 96 2.89 -2.26 10.82
CA MET A 96 1.79 -3.07 11.34
C MET A 96 2.31 -4.42 11.81
N SER A 97 1.95 -4.79 13.01
CA SER A 97 2.20 -6.09 13.62
C SER A 97 0.90 -6.77 13.98
N GLU A 98 0.99 -7.99 14.51
CA GLU A 98 -0.20 -8.66 15.03
C GLU A 98 -0.83 -7.93 16.23
N ASP A 99 -0.03 -7.20 17.00
CA ASP A 99 -0.49 -6.56 18.24
C ASP A 99 -0.93 -5.12 18.04
N ALA A 100 -0.25 -4.37 17.15
CA ALA A 100 -0.49 -2.95 16.99
C ALA A 100 -0.05 -2.42 15.61
N ALA A 101 -0.58 -1.28 15.23
CA ALA A 101 -0.12 -0.51 14.09
C ALA A 101 0.35 0.87 14.55
N TYR A 102 1.54 1.26 14.12
CA TYR A 102 2.12 2.55 14.42
C TYR A 102 2.39 3.36 13.18
N TRP A 103 2.00 4.59 13.23
CA TRP A 103 2.37 5.60 12.28
C TRP A 103 3.69 6.25 12.70
N LEU A 104 4.68 6.21 11.82
CA LEU A 104 6.01 6.75 12.04
C LEU A 104 6.19 8.02 11.19
N GLU A 105 6.45 9.15 11.84
CA GLU A 105 6.85 10.37 11.14
C GLU A 105 8.36 10.37 10.95
N THR A 106 8.79 10.60 9.71
CA THR A 106 10.20 10.61 9.34
C THR A 106 10.69 12.02 9.02
N THR A 107 11.97 12.29 9.22
CA THR A 107 12.58 13.61 9.05
C THR A 107 12.67 14.13 7.63
N ASP A 108 12.35 13.32 6.64
CA ASP A 108 12.52 13.68 5.21
C ASP A 108 11.61 14.84 4.74
N SER A 109 10.68 15.26 5.55
CA SER A 109 9.80 16.39 5.24
C SER A 109 10.50 17.72 4.95
N LYS A 110 11.79 17.83 5.27
CA LYS A 110 12.54 19.09 5.16
C LYS A 110 13.63 19.10 4.10
N GLY A 111 13.65 18.10 3.22
CA GLY A 111 14.47 18.15 2.00
C GLY A 111 15.97 18.05 2.18
N GLY A 112 16.45 17.21 3.06
CA GLY A 112 17.91 17.02 3.21
C GLY A 112 18.31 16.12 4.36
N GLY A 113 17.37 15.44 4.97
CA GLY A 113 17.61 14.55 6.10
C GLY A 113 17.86 13.10 5.71
N GLU A 114 18.24 12.33 6.67
CA GLU A 114 18.26 10.89 6.59
C GLU A 114 16.82 10.40 6.56
N PHE A 115 16.42 9.74 5.49
CA PHE A 115 15.05 9.37 5.14
C PHE A 115 14.27 8.62 6.24
N LEU A 116 14.94 8.11 7.25
CA LEU A 116 14.35 7.21 8.23
C LEU A 116 14.69 7.53 9.69
N ASP A 117 15.09 8.76 10.01
CA ASP A 117 15.06 9.17 11.40
C ASP A 117 13.60 9.39 11.81
N VAL A 118 13.09 8.54 12.69
CA VAL A 118 11.75 8.69 13.24
C VAL A 118 11.74 9.86 14.22
N GLU A 119 11.05 10.95 13.86
CA GLU A 119 10.88 12.11 14.74
C GLU A 119 9.83 11.87 15.82
N SER A 120 8.74 11.20 15.42
CA SER A 120 7.66 10.86 16.33
C SER A 120 6.97 9.56 15.90
N TYR A 121 6.24 8.98 16.80
CA TYR A 121 5.37 7.83 16.53
C TYR A 121 4.01 8.04 17.19
N HIS A 122 3.00 7.49 16.55
CA HIS A 122 1.64 7.52 17.06
C HIS A 122 0.99 6.16 16.84
N GLU A 123 0.28 5.65 17.81
CA GLU A 123 -0.59 4.52 17.58
C GLU A 123 -1.63 4.90 16.53
N LEU A 124 -1.77 4.08 15.48
CA LEU A 124 -2.61 4.40 14.32
C LEU A 124 -4.06 4.65 14.72
N LYS A 125 -4.61 3.83 15.61
CA LYS A 125 -5.99 3.97 16.09
C LYS A 125 -6.22 5.31 16.78
N SER A 126 -5.31 5.70 17.67
CA SER A 126 -5.42 6.97 18.39
C SER A 126 -5.22 8.20 17.51
N ALA A 127 -4.42 8.06 16.44
CA ALA A 127 -4.06 9.17 15.57
C ALA A 127 -5.04 9.40 14.41
N MET A 128 -5.66 8.32 13.89
CA MET A 128 -6.41 8.37 12.64
C MET A 128 -7.86 7.91 12.74
N PHE A 129 -8.31 7.41 13.89
CA PHE A 129 -9.70 6.99 14.08
C PHE A 129 -10.47 8.01 14.92
N LEU A 130 -11.64 8.41 14.44
CA LEU A 130 -12.52 9.35 15.15
C LEU A 130 -13.31 8.68 16.27
N ALA A 131 -13.64 7.41 16.10
CA ALA A 131 -14.26 6.59 17.11
C ALA A 131 -13.25 5.55 17.63
N ALA A 132 -13.29 5.26 18.92
CA ALA A 132 -12.48 4.18 19.48
C ALA A 132 -12.88 2.86 18.84
N THR A 133 -11.88 2.06 18.48
CA THR A 133 -12.06 0.71 17.97
C THR A 133 -11.05 -0.23 18.61
N ASP A 134 -11.48 -1.45 18.86
CA ASP A 134 -10.61 -2.54 19.35
C ASP A 134 -9.96 -3.33 18.21
N ASP A 135 -10.30 -2.99 16.96
CA ASP A 135 -9.81 -3.66 15.76
C ASP A 135 -8.28 -3.58 15.63
N HIS A 136 -7.67 -4.67 15.18
CA HIS A 136 -6.23 -4.75 14.90
C HIS A 136 -5.97 -4.50 13.42
N ILE A 137 -5.44 -3.33 13.08
CA ILE A 137 -5.18 -2.96 11.69
C ILE A 137 -3.96 -3.74 11.17
N VAL A 138 -4.17 -4.53 10.13
CA VAL A 138 -3.16 -5.40 9.49
C VAL A 138 -2.87 -5.04 8.04
N ASN A 139 -3.65 -4.15 7.44
CA ASN A 139 -3.33 -3.58 6.13
C ASN A 139 -3.72 -2.10 6.06
N PHE A 140 -2.89 -1.32 5.38
CA PHE A 140 -3.10 0.10 5.15
C PHE A 140 -2.60 0.44 3.74
N VAL A 141 -3.48 0.92 2.88
CA VAL A 141 -3.20 1.16 1.46
C VAL A 141 -3.67 2.54 1.04
N SER A 142 -2.80 3.30 0.38
CA SER A 142 -3.19 4.50 -0.35
C SER A 142 -3.87 4.12 -1.66
N VAL A 143 -5.04 4.70 -1.89
CA VAL A 143 -5.83 4.52 -3.11
C VAL A 143 -5.80 5.82 -3.89
N PRO A 144 -5.22 5.85 -5.12
CA PRO A 144 -5.19 7.05 -5.93
C PRO A 144 -6.59 7.62 -6.12
N TYR A 145 -6.74 8.89 -5.77
CA TYR A 145 -8.02 9.57 -5.80
C TYR A 145 -8.00 10.75 -6.79
N LYS A 146 -9.12 10.96 -7.41
CA LYS A 146 -9.53 12.03 -8.34
C LYS A 146 -8.48 13.05 -8.77
N GLY A 147 -8.18 13.10 -10.08
CA GLY A 147 -7.83 14.28 -10.92
C GLY A 147 -6.74 15.25 -10.48
N LEU A 148 -6.34 15.22 -9.25
CA LEU A 148 -5.25 16.02 -8.71
C LEU A 148 -4.00 15.15 -8.71
N TYR A 149 -3.04 15.47 -9.52
CA TYR A 149 -1.76 14.78 -9.69
C TYR A 149 -0.85 14.83 -8.44
N LYS A 150 -1.46 14.75 -7.26
CA LYS A 150 -0.75 14.91 -6.01
C LYS A 150 -1.08 13.75 -5.07
N PRO A 151 -0.07 12.95 -4.65
CA PRO A 151 -0.25 11.84 -3.71
C PRO A 151 -0.94 12.22 -2.41
N GLU A 152 -0.80 13.46 -2.00
CA GLU A 152 -1.46 14.03 -0.82
C GLU A 152 -2.99 14.06 -0.87
N HIS A 153 -3.56 13.73 -2.00
CA HIS A 153 -5.00 13.66 -2.20
C HIS A 153 -5.50 12.23 -2.40
N ASP A 154 -4.65 11.25 -2.16
CA ASP A 154 -5.09 9.86 -2.22
C ASP A 154 -6.02 9.56 -1.04
N ALA A 155 -7.02 8.73 -1.28
CA ALA A 155 -7.78 8.13 -0.21
C ALA A 155 -6.95 7.01 0.45
N VAL A 156 -7.33 6.60 1.64
CA VAL A 156 -6.69 5.47 2.32
C VAL A 156 -7.72 4.47 2.78
N ILE A 157 -7.35 3.20 2.71
CA ILE A 157 -8.15 2.08 3.18
C ILE A 157 -7.33 1.32 4.21
N CYS A 158 -7.96 1.00 5.35
CA CYS A 158 -7.45 0.08 6.34
C CYS A 158 -8.29 -1.18 6.38
N VAL A 159 -7.65 -2.33 6.57
CA VAL A 159 -8.32 -3.59 6.86
C VAL A 159 -7.83 -4.11 8.20
N SER A 160 -8.75 -4.53 9.03
CA SER A 160 -8.42 -5.15 10.32
C SER A 160 -8.33 -6.67 10.21
N ARG A 161 -7.69 -7.29 11.22
CA ARG A 161 -7.64 -8.75 11.39
C ARG A 161 -9.05 -9.34 11.56
N GLU A 162 -9.93 -8.60 12.20
CA GLU A 162 -11.32 -8.97 12.44
C GLU A 162 -12.15 -8.99 11.14
N GLY A 163 -11.57 -8.44 10.05
CA GLY A 163 -12.19 -8.36 8.72
C GLY A 163 -13.01 -7.09 8.51
N ASN A 164 -12.85 -6.09 9.36
CA ASN A 164 -13.49 -4.79 9.17
C ASN A 164 -12.66 -3.93 8.22
N VAL A 165 -13.33 -3.12 7.42
CA VAL A 165 -12.71 -2.20 6.46
C VAL A 165 -13.10 -0.79 6.77
N TYR A 166 -12.10 0.10 6.75
CA TYR A 166 -12.28 1.53 6.96
C TYR A 166 -11.72 2.28 5.76
N ALA A 167 -12.41 3.31 5.32
CA ALA A 167 -11.94 4.18 4.25
C ALA A 167 -12.00 5.64 4.70
N TRP A 168 -10.97 6.38 4.30
CA TRP A 168 -10.89 7.81 4.54
C TRP A 168 -10.43 8.53 3.28
N ASN A 169 -11.20 9.52 2.87
CA ASN A 169 -10.79 10.43 1.81
C ASN A 169 -10.12 11.66 2.41
N THR A 170 -8.83 11.78 2.18
CA THR A 170 -7.99 12.81 2.79
C THR A 170 -8.23 14.21 2.24
N VAL A 171 -8.88 14.32 1.06
CA VAL A 171 -9.11 15.62 0.37
C VAL A 171 -10.23 16.42 1.03
N GLU A 172 -11.22 15.76 1.58
CA GLU A 172 -12.47 16.41 1.92
C GLU A 172 -12.70 16.63 3.41
N VAL A 173 -12.03 15.84 4.25
CA VAL A 173 -12.21 15.92 5.69
C VAL A 173 -10.88 15.61 6.37
N GLU A 174 -10.34 16.57 7.09
CA GLU A 174 -9.15 16.40 7.95
C GLU A 174 -9.39 15.48 9.16
N THR A 175 -10.38 14.58 9.10
CA THR A 175 -10.92 13.97 10.30
C THR A 175 -10.47 12.53 10.54
N GLY A 176 -10.22 11.72 9.51
CA GLY A 176 -9.80 10.33 9.68
C GLY A 176 -10.92 9.30 9.49
N PHE A 177 -10.66 8.07 9.94
CA PHE A 177 -11.59 6.95 9.79
C PHE A 177 -12.75 7.06 10.78
N GLU A 178 -13.99 6.93 10.30
CA GLU A 178 -15.18 7.04 11.16
C GLU A 178 -15.73 5.66 11.55
N TYR A 179 -16.23 4.93 10.57
CA TYR A 179 -16.96 3.67 10.77
C TYR A 179 -16.51 2.62 9.75
N PRO A 180 -16.70 1.32 10.07
CA PRO A 180 -16.52 0.28 9.08
C PRO A 180 -17.42 0.48 7.85
N ILE A 181 -16.91 0.16 6.67
CA ILE A 181 -17.61 0.30 5.39
C ILE A 181 -18.13 -1.03 4.81
N ASN A 182 -17.80 -2.16 5.42
CA ASN A 182 -18.36 -3.48 5.10
C ASN A 182 -19.75 -3.67 5.73
N THR A 183 -20.62 -2.69 5.49
CA THR A 183 -22.00 -2.57 5.99
C THR A 183 -22.91 -2.17 4.86
N SER A 184 -24.22 -2.37 5.02
CA SER A 184 -25.22 -1.90 4.04
C SER A 184 -25.58 -0.42 4.19
N VAL A 185 -25.32 0.16 5.36
CA VAL A 185 -25.58 1.57 5.67
C VAL A 185 -24.43 2.18 6.44
N ARG A 186 -24.14 3.46 6.19
CA ARG A 186 -23.10 4.21 6.93
C ARG A 186 -23.33 4.13 8.43
N GLY A 187 -22.27 3.79 9.17
CA GLY A 187 -22.31 3.67 10.63
C GLY A 187 -23.06 2.45 11.14
N GLY A 188 -23.38 1.52 10.25
CA GLY A 188 -23.95 0.23 10.60
C GLY A 188 -22.93 -0.72 11.23
N THR A 189 -23.43 -1.84 11.72
CA THR A 189 -22.58 -2.94 12.16
C THR A 189 -22.03 -3.69 10.95
N PRO A 190 -20.76 -4.13 10.95
CA PRO A 190 -20.21 -4.99 9.89
C PRO A 190 -21.11 -6.21 9.63
N GLU A 191 -21.40 -6.47 8.37
CA GLU A 191 -22.32 -7.55 7.95
C GLU A 191 -21.56 -8.79 7.45
N TYR A 192 -20.28 -8.62 7.11
CA TYR A 192 -19.41 -9.68 6.63
C TYR A 192 -17.95 -9.30 6.86
N LYS A 193 -17.07 -10.29 6.79
CA LYS A 193 -15.63 -10.11 6.93
C LYS A 193 -14.97 -9.95 5.57
N VAL A 194 -13.89 -9.18 5.53
CA VAL A 194 -13.09 -8.95 4.33
C VAL A 194 -11.67 -9.47 4.54
N ALA A 195 -11.13 -10.12 3.52
CA ALA A 195 -9.75 -10.57 3.51
C ALA A 195 -8.78 -9.38 3.66
N PRO A 196 -7.62 -9.54 4.32
CA PRO A 196 -6.69 -8.45 4.61
C PRO A 196 -5.88 -8.01 3.39
N TYR A 197 -6.49 -7.98 2.21
CA TYR A 197 -5.87 -7.58 0.95
C TYR A 197 -6.68 -6.51 0.25
N VAL A 198 -5.99 -5.57 -0.39
CA VAL A 198 -6.62 -4.48 -1.15
C VAL A 198 -5.98 -4.41 -2.52
N GLY A 199 -6.78 -4.67 -3.55
CA GLY A 199 -6.41 -4.45 -4.94
C GLY A 199 -6.66 -2.98 -5.31
N THR A 200 -5.63 -2.29 -5.80
CA THR A 200 -5.75 -0.90 -6.24
C THR A 200 -4.85 -0.62 -7.44
N THR A 201 -5.11 0.48 -8.13
CA THR A 201 -4.22 0.95 -9.18
C THR A 201 -2.98 1.59 -8.55
N LEU A 202 -1.80 1.24 -9.05
CA LEU A 202 -0.56 1.94 -8.70
C LEU A 202 -0.37 3.24 -9.52
N LYS A 203 -1.16 3.42 -10.57
CA LYS A 203 -1.21 4.62 -11.39
C LYS A 203 -2.59 5.25 -11.29
N ARG A 204 -2.63 6.56 -11.26
CA ARG A 204 -3.88 7.31 -11.31
C ARG A 204 -4.56 7.08 -12.65
N PRO A 205 -5.80 6.62 -12.67
CA PRO A 205 -6.56 6.51 -13.91
C PRO A 205 -6.74 7.90 -14.53
N LEU A 206 -6.39 8.04 -15.81
CA LEU A 206 -6.53 9.31 -16.52
C LEU A 206 -8.01 9.74 -16.70
N SER A 207 -8.92 8.81 -16.59
CA SER A 207 -10.34 8.99 -16.91
C SER A 207 -11.31 8.82 -15.74
N SER A 208 -10.87 8.31 -14.59
CA SER A 208 -11.75 8.16 -13.44
C SER A 208 -11.57 9.31 -12.46
N ASP A 209 -12.69 9.85 -12.05
CA ASP A 209 -12.75 10.89 -11.02
C ASP A 209 -12.59 10.34 -9.59
N PHE A 210 -12.44 9.02 -9.43
CA PHE A 210 -12.52 8.35 -8.12
C PHE A 210 -11.47 7.25 -7.98
N GLY A 211 -10.98 7.08 -6.77
CA GLY A 211 -10.19 5.90 -6.40
C GLY A 211 -11.05 4.65 -6.44
N ILE A 212 -10.45 3.56 -6.86
CA ILE A 212 -11.11 2.25 -6.89
C ILE A 212 -10.26 1.28 -6.08
N ALA A 213 -10.91 0.59 -5.16
CA ALA A 213 -10.31 -0.50 -4.41
C ALA A 213 -11.14 -1.77 -4.57
N LEU A 214 -10.45 -2.86 -4.87
CA LEU A 214 -10.98 -4.21 -4.93
C LEU A 214 -10.69 -4.92 -3.62
N LEU A 215 -11.71 -5.56 -3.06
CA LEU A 215 -11.60 -6.33 -1.82
C LEU A 215 -12.34 -7.68 -1.99
N PHE A 216 -12.24 -8.54 -1.01
CA PHE A 216 -12.88 -9.86 -1.06
C PHE A 216 -13.65 -10.12 0.24
N ASP A 217 -14.95 -10.30 0.11
CA ASP A 217 -15.88 -10.72 1.17
C ASP A 217 -15.68 -12.23 1.41
N THR A 218 -15.09 -12.57 2.55
CA THR A 218 -14.74 -13.95 2.89
C THR A 218 -15.94 -14.77 3.36
N ASP A 219 -16.96 -14.14 3.88
CA ASP A 219 -18.14 -14.84 4.40
C ASP A 219 -19.08 -15.26 3.27
N ASN A 220 -19.12 -14.47 2.18
CA ASN A 220 -19.96 -14.74 1.02
C ASN A 220 -19.17 -15.17 -0.22
N HIS A 221 -17.86 -15.33 -0.14
CA HIS A 221 -16.95 -15.75 -1.23
C HIS A 221 -17.16 -14.93 -2.51
N ARG A 222 -17.07 -13.60 -2.40
CA ARG A 222 -17.30 -12.69 -3.54
C ARG A 222 -16.38 -11.48 -3.50
N PHE A 223 -16.12 -10.94 -4.69
CA PHE A 223 -15.43 -9.65 -4.80
C PHE A 223 -16.39 -8.51 -4.46
N VAL A 224 -15.88 -7.56 -3.71
CA VAL A 224 -16.55 -6.30 -3.38
C VAL A 224 -15.62 -5.14 -3.71
N TYR A 225 -16.17 -3.95 -3.86
CA TYR A 225 -15.38 -2.77 -4.20
C TYR A 225 -15.79 -1.53 -3.43
N TRP A 226 -14.85 -0.61 -3.33
CA TRP A 226 -15.08 0.76 -2.91
C TRP A 226 -14.71 1.71 -4.03
N SER A 227 -15.58 2.64 -4.38
CA SER A 227 -15.35 3.57 -5.49
C SER A 227 -14.91 4.96 -5.03
N GLY A 228 -14.95 5.25 -3.75
CA GLY A 228 -14.69 6.60 -3.24
C GLY A 228 -15.72 7.65 -3.64
N GLU A 229 -16.73 7.27 -4.46
CA GLU A 229 -17.78 8.18 -4.87
C GLU A 229 -18.60 8.68 -3.69
N GLY A 230 -18.81 9.98 -3.59
CA GLY A 230 -19.81 10.59 -2.71
C GLY A 230 -19.32 11.12 -1.41
N VAL A 231 -18.07 11.41 -1.33
CA VAL A 231 -17.52 12.19 -0.20
C VAL A 231 -17.81 13.70 -0.38
N THR A 232 -18.26 14.13 -1.58
CA THR A 232 -18.65 15.51 -1.85
C THR A 232 -20.16 15.67 -1.88
N GLY A 233 -20.74 16.25 -0.84
CA GLY A 233 -22.10 16.74 -0.84
C GLY A 233 -23.07 16.03 0.10
N SER A 234 -23.90 16.81 0.73
CA SER A 234 -24.73 16.46 1.88
C SER A 234 -25.78 15.37 1.67
N ASP A 235 -26.13 15.04 0.42
CA ASP A 235 -27.27 14.15 0.16
C ASP A 235 -26.89 12.72 -0.24
N VAL A 236 -25.62 12.48 -0.46
CA VAL A 236 -25.13 11.21 -0.99
C VAL A 236 -24.26 10.46 0.01
N ALA A 237 -23.86 11.11 1.07
CA ALA A 237 -22.96 10.61 2.10
C ALA A 237 -23.42 9.28 2.76
N GLY A 238 -24.74 9.03 2.82
CA GLY A 238 -25.25 7.82 3.46
C GLY A 238 -25.06 6.52 2.65
N LYS A 239 -25.00 6.62 1.32
CA LYS A 239 -24.98 5.43 0.44
C LYS A 239 -23.61 5.04 -0.11
N LYS A 240 -22.61 5.93 0.00
CA LYS A 240 -21.36 5.82 -0.76
C LYS A 240 -20.11 5.49 0.07
N GLN A 241 -20.24 5.42 1.37
CA GLN A 241 -19.18 4.94 2.27
C GLN A 241 -19.44 3.48 2.69
N VAL A 242 -19.79 2.65 1.72
CA VAL A 242 -19.99 1.22 1.92
C VAL A 242 -19.34 0.45 0.77
N LEU A 243 -19.03 -0.81 1.01
CA LEU A 243 -18.57 -1.71 -0.04
C LEU A 243 -19.75 -2.21 -0.86
N HIS A 244 -19.54 -2.33 -2.17
CA HIS A 244 -20.53 -2.84 -3.11
C HIS A 244 -20.08 -4.18 -3.69
N PRO A 245 -20.96 -5.19 -3.80
CA PRO A 245 -20.65 -6.41 -4.54
C PRO A 245 -20.37 -6.09 -6.01
N LEU A 246 -19.37 -6.78 -6.57
CA LEU A 246 -19.14 -6.76 -8.01
C LEU A 246 -20.13 -7.67 -8.72
N GLU A 247 -20.74 -7.13 -9.77
CA GLU A 247 -21.62 -7.89 -10.65
C GLU A 247 -20.83 -8.50 -11.81
N ASP A 248 -21.19 -9.72 -12.19
CA ASP A 248 -20.58 -10.39 -13.31
C ASP A 248 -20.91 -9.67 -14.62
N PRO A 249 -19.91 -9.43 -15.49
CA PRO A 249 -20.19 -8.94 -16.83
C PRO A 249 -20.89 -10.01 -17.68
N GLU A 250 -21.59 -9.59 -18.73
CA GLU A 250 -22.32 -10.48 -19.63
C GLU A 250 -21.41 -11.57 -20.23
N ASN A 251 -20.19 -11.21 -20.62
CA ASN A 251 -19.17 -12.11 -21.16
C ASN A 251 -18.04 -12.27 -20.16
N LYS A 252 -18.27 -13.07 -19.11
CA LYS A 252 -17.31 -13.27 -18.03
C LYS A 252 -16.28 -14.36 -18.31
N ASN A 253 -15.05 -14.12 -17.93
CA ASN A 253 -13.99 -15.14 -17.92
C ASN A 253 -14.02 -15.96 -16.61
N PHE A 254 -14.49 -15.35 -15.51
CA PHE A 254 -14.72 -15.97 -14.21
C PHE A 254 -15.87 -15.24 -13.51
N SER A 255 -16.40 -15.81 -12.44
CA SER A 255 -17.42 -15.15 -11.65
C SER A 255 -16.79 -14.32 -10.52
N TYR A 256 -17.30 -13.10 -10.31
CA TYR A 256 -16.97 -12.32 -9.11
C TYR A 256 -17.61 -12.89 -7.84
N ASN A 257 -18.69 -13.64 -7.97
CA ASN A 257 -19.18 -14.53 -6.92
C ASN A 257 -18.50 -15.90 -7.11
N THR A 258 -17.50 -16.16 -6.30
CA THR A 258 -16.57 -17.28 -6.50
C THR A 258 -17.06 -18.62 -5.93
N GLY A 259 -18.28 -18.63 -5.36
CA GLY A 259 -18.87 -19.85 -4.79
C GLY A 259 -18.18 -20.26 -3.49
N ASN A 260 -17.30 -21.24 -3.57
CA ASN A 260 -16.58 -21.76 -2.39
C ASN A 260 -15.05 -21.44 -2.42
N MET A 261 -14.61 -20.63 -3.38
CA MET A 261 -13.19 -20.31 -3.46
C MET A 261 -12.82 -19.27 -2.41
N ASP A 262 -11.71 -19.48 -1.75
CA ASP A 262 -11.08 -18.53 -0.83
C ASP A 262 -10.04 -17.69 -1.55
N LEU A 263 -9.88 -16.45 -1.14
CA LEU A 263 -8.77 -15.61 -1.57
C LEU A 263 -7.53 -15.92 -0.73
N VAL A 264 -6.43 -16.29 -1.39
CA VAL A 264 -5.12 -16.49 -0.77
C VAL A 264 -4.37 -15.18 -0.65
N CYS A 265 -4.33 -14.38 -1.73
CA CYS A 265 -3.77 -13.03 -1.70
C CYS A 265 -4.19 -12.22 -2.93
N MET A 266 -3.99 -10.89 -2.85
CA MET A 266 -4.05 -9.96 -3.97
C MET A 266 -2.71 -9.31 -4.20
N LEU A 267 -2.28 -9.21 -5.45
CA LEU A 267 -1.03 -8.58 -5.86
C LEU A 267 -1.33 -7.43 -6.80
N ASN A 268 -0.86 -6.25 -6.42
CA ASN A 268 -0.94 -5.06 -7.26
C ASN A 268 0.27 -4.97 -8.19
N THR A 269 0.07 -4.62 -9.45
CA THR A 269 1.16 -4.42 -10.40
C THR A 269 1.04 -3.09 -11.11
N SER A 270 2.19 -2.52 -11.47
CA SER A 270 2.27 -1.33 -12.31
C SER A 270 2.05 -1.64 -13.80
N PHE A 271 2.01 -2.92 -14.19
CA PHE A 271 1.70 -3.34 -15.54
C PHE A 271 0.23 -3.08 -15.87
N SER A 272 -0.07 -2.85 -17.14
CA SER A 272 -1.43 -2.69 -17.66
C SER A 272 -2.28 -1.66 -16.88
N GLU A 273 -1.60 -0.63 -16.35
CA GLU A 273 -2.26 0.51 -15.70
C GLU A 273 -3.13 0.16 -14.47
N GLY A 274 -2.88 -0.94 -13.81
CA GLY A 274 -3.60 -1.33 -12.60
C GLY A 274 -4.16 -2.75 -12.63
N MET A 275 -3.39 -3.68 -13.14
CA MET A 275 -3.73 -5.11 -13.04
C MET A 275 -3.56 -5.59 -11.60
N VAL A 276 -4.57 -6.25 -11.10
CA VAL A 276 -4.56 -6.97 -9.82
C VAL A 276 -4.64 -8.47 -10.11
N TYR A 277 -3.68 -9.21 -9.60
CA TYR A 277 -3.71 -10.67 -9.62
C TYR A 277 -4.31 -11.18 -8.31
N CYS A 278 -5.41 -11.89 -8.40
CA CYS A 278 -6.06 -12.53 -7.26
C CYS A 278 -5.75 -14.02 -7.28
N ILE A 279 -5.05 -14.51 -6.27
CA ILE A 279 -4.78 -15.94 -6.12
C ILE A 279 -5.92 -16.54 -5.31
N MET A 280 -6.70 -17.36 -5.98
CA MET A 280 -7.86 -18.06 -5.42
C MET A 280 -7.52 -19.49 -5.11
N GLN A 281 -8.21 -20.10 -4.15
CA GLN A 281 -8.02 -21.51 -3.80
C GLN A 281 -9.36 -22.20 -3.57
N GLU A 282 -9.52 -23.40 -4.18
CA GLU A 282 -10.62 -24.32 -3.95
C GLU A 282 -10.08 -25.75 -3.95
N ASP A 283 -10.47 -26.56 -2.98
CA ASP A 283 -10.08 -27.98 -2.88
C ASP A 283 -8.56 -28.25 -3.03
N GLY A 284 -7.73 -27.37 -2.47
CA GLY A 284 -6.27 -27.44 -2.55
C GLY A 284 -5.68 -27.04 -3.91
N LYS A 285 -6.49 -26.65 -4.87
CA LYS A 285 -6.08 -26.15 -6.16
C LYS A 285 -6.05 -24.64 -6.17
N ARG A 286 -5.07 -24.05 -6.87
CA ARG A 286 -4.93 -22.61 -6.99
C ARG A 286 -5.24 -22.13 -8.39
N HIS A 287 -5.90 -20.98 -8.42
CA HIS A 287 -6.33 -20.29 -9.63
C HIS A 287 -5.81 -18.86 -9.59
N ILE A 288 -5.55 -18.26 -10.74
CA ILE A 288 -5.17 -16.85 -10.84
C ILE A 288 -6.26 -16.13 -11.63
N TYR A 289 -6.87 -15.14 -11.02
CA TYR A 289 -7.82 -14.23 -11.65
C TYR A 289 -7.16 -12.88 -11.87
N GLU A 290 -7.26 -12.35 -13.06
CA GLU A 290 -6.76 -11.03 -13.42
C GLU A 290 -7.91 -10.02 -13.43
N VAL A 291 -7.80 -8.96 -12.63
CA VAL A 291 -8.76 -7.86 -12.60
C VAL A 291 -8.03 -6.57 -12.95
N ASN A 292 -8.43 -5.91 -14.03
CA ASN A 292 -7.85 -4.64 -14.45
C ASN A 292 -8.68 -3.48 -13.92
N LEU A 293 -8.06 -2.60 -13.14
CA LEU A 293 -8.65 -1.42 -12.53
C LEU A 293 -8.27 -0.12 -13.25
N GLY A 294 -7.38 -0.19 -14.25
CA GLY A 294 -6.73 0.97 -14.85
C GLY A 294 -7.64 1.95 -15.60
N SER A 295 -8.83 1.51 -16.00
CA SER A 295 -9.83 2.37 -16.68
C SER A 295 -10.85 3.01 -15.73
N GLY A 296 -10.72 2.80 -14.42
CA GLY A 296 -11.78 3.17 -13.46
C GLY A 296 -12.97 2.24 -13.47
N GLU A 297 -12.85 1.13 -14.19
CA GLU A 297 -13.84 0.06 -14.26
C GLU A 297 -13.18 -1.26 -13.88
N PHE A 298 -13.94 -2.19 -13.37
CA PHE A 298 -13.45 -3.54 -13.08
C PHE A 298 -13.59 -4.39 -14.35
N LYS A 299 -12.44 -4.57 -15.05
CA LYS A 299 -12.39 -5.42 -16.25
C LYS A 299 -11.73 -6.74 -15.93
N GLN A 300 -12.40 -7.83 -16.25
CA GLN A 300 -11.81 -9.15 -16.15
C GLN A 300 -10.73 -9.31 -17.21
N GLY A 301 -9.53 -9.73 -16.77
CA GLY A 301 -8.47 -10.23 -17.62
C GLY A 301 -8.55 -11.73 -17.80
N ALA A 302 -7.40 -12.39 -17.86
CA ALA A 302 -7.31 -13.83 -17.97
C ALA A 302 -7.76 -14.54 -16.67
N CYS A 303 -8.17 -15.80 -16.84
CA CYS A 303 -8.42 -16.72 -15.74
C CYS A 303 -7.57 -17.98 -15.97
N HIS A 304 -6.68 -18.27 -15.04
CA HIS A 304 -5.83 -19.46 -15.07
C HIS A 304 -6.31 -20.42 -14.00
N LEU A 305 -6.98 -21.48 -14.43
CA LEU A 305 -7.49 -22.53 -13.54
C LEU A 305 -6.43 -23.61 -13.32
N ASP A 306 -6.45 -24.23 -12.15
CA ASP A 306 -5.58 -25.37 -11.80
C ASP A 306 -4.09 -25.10 -12.13
N VAL A 307 -3.54 -24.01 -11.61
CA VAL A 307 -2.12 -23.69 -11.86
C VAL A 307 -1.23 -24.72 -11.19
N MET A 308 -0.71 -25.65 -11.99
CA MET A 308 0.00 -26.87 -11.58
C MET A 308 1.52 -26.66 -11.39
N ALA A 309 1.99 -25.43 -11.16
CA ALA A 309 3.41 -25.23 -10.85
C ALA A 309 3.75 -25.87 -9.49
N GLU A 310 4.78 -26.73 -9.47
CA GLU A 310 5.14 -27.59 -8.33
C GLU A 310 5.26 -26.81 -6.99
N ASN A 311 5.74 -25.58 -7.05
CA ASN A 311 5.90 -24.75 -5.85
C ASN A 311 4.74 -23.77 -5.61
N PHE A 312 3.83 -23.60 -6.56
CA PHE A 312 2.76 -22.61 -6.47
C PHE A 312 1.67 -23.04 -5.48
N ALA A 313 1.34 -24.33 -5.45
CA ALA A 313 0.30 -24.87 -4.57
C ALA A 313 0.61 -24.65 -3.08
N ASN A 314 1.90 -24.63 -2.72
CA ASN A 314 2.36 -24.52 -1.33
C ASN A 314 3.03 -23.16 -1.03
N ALA A 315 3.03 -22.23 -1.98
CA ALA A 315 3.62 -20.92 -1.77
C ALA A 315 2.83 -20.14 -0.70
N THR A 316 3.53 -19.50 0.22
CA THR A 316 2.96 -18.65 1.27
C THR A 316 3.25 -17.18 1.05
N CYS A 317 4.19 -16.86 0.14
CA CYS A 317 4.57 -15.51 -0.22
C CYS A 317 4.54 -15.35 -1.74
N PHE A 318 3.98 -14.25 -2.22
CA PHE A 318 3.81 -13.94 -3.64
C PHE A 318 4.25 -12.51 -3.91
N ALA A 319 4.80 -12.28 -5.11
CA ALA A 319 5.13 -10.95 -5.62
C ALA A 319 4.75 -10.83 -7.10
N ALA A 320 4.31 -9.65 -7.53
CA ALA A 320 3.96 -9.33 -8.91
C ALA A 320 4.85 -8.23 -9.51
#